data_2119ce78554d1a7f4206953aa605d701
#
_entry.id   2119ce78554d1a7f4206953aa605d701
#
_cell.length_a   1.000
_cell.length_b   1.000
_cell.length_c   1.000
_cell.angle_alpha   90.00
_cell.angle_beta   90.00
_cell.angle_gamma   90.00
#
_symmetry.space_group_name_H-M   'P 1'
#
loop_
_entity.id
_entity.type
_entity.pdbx_description
1 polymer ?
#
loop_
_entity_poly.entity_id
_entity_poly.type
_entity_poly.pdbx_seq_one_letter_code
_entity_poly.pdbx_strand_id
1 'polypeptide(L)'
;MGQHRSQATLFLLSGIVLLYVVVFSGLAMARYNTFHASTFDLGIMTQVVWNTAYGRWFETSIDRATNVELIGSYLGNHVRPILVGLSLLYRLWPDPRLLLVLQSVALGAAAFPLYWIAHRQTDDPKAALIVACCYLVYPALGFLNLVDFHPIALSIPLLYMAYWALLEGRMTLFWVAVLLALFTKEEMVVPIGTWGLVNLLKRDKRCVGIGLLTMAVVWTILCYGVIVPYFNDGQPYRFFQLWSHLPGFSKSSVQGGTAQPLAEASPETVILFLVHLALPLGFLPLLGPASLVVALPTLTYLLSGSRPAFHSVGYQYPAVLIPWFFLAVSEGLQRLRRKASRHGGLRFYRLGLVFLLIGTIGANVPLNPVLLYAQAGAFQPDPYHDQIVEALAQIPPETGVAVVNRLGPPLANRRVLVVLEYPSPLRLDHVQMADYVLLDLVDCRTVPALDPRAEYANIVTQVLQTGRFRVRYWSGRILLLERGTPSEKELAAVLDYVADLVEQKRSCWP
;
A
#
# COMPACT_ATOMS: atom_id res chain seq x y z
N MET A 1 17.64 -5.54 -39.37
CA MET A 1 16.53 -6.38 -38.85
C MET A 1 16.34 -6.32 -37.31
N GLY A 2 17.38 -6.33 -36.50
CA GLY A 2 17.26 -6.29 -35.01
C GLY A 2 16.65 -4.99 -34.48
N GLN A 3 17.07 -3.85 -35.01
CA GLN A 3 16.61 -2.53 -34.53
C GLN A 3 15.12 -2.27 -34.84
N HIS A 4 14.62 -2.69 -36.00
CA HIS A 4 13.19 -2.60 -36.33
C HIS A 4 12.32 -3.50 -35.44
N ARG A 5 12.82 -4.70 -35.07
CA ARG A 5 12.10 -5.60 -34.17
C ARG A 5 12.02 -5.05 -32.75
N SER A 6 13.08 -4.38 -32.26
CA SER A 6 13.08 -3.73 -30.96
C SER A 6 12.11 -2.53 -30.92
N GLN A 7 12.05 -1.73 -31.98
CA GLN A 7 11.10 -0.61 -32.07
C GLN A 7 9.65 -1.10 -32.10
N ALA A 8 9.33 -2.15 -32.86
CA ALA A 8 7.98 -2.72 -32.91
C ALA A 8 7.52 -3.27 -31.54
N THR A 9 8.42 -3.96 -30.79
CA THR A 9 8.08 -4.46 -29.44
C THR A 9 7.92 -3.32 -28.43
N LEU A 10 8.68 -2.25 -28.51
CA LEU A 10 8.50 -1.07 -27.66
C LEU A 10 7.19 -0.34 -27.97
N PHE A 11 6.81 -0.22 -29.23
CA PHE A 11 5.52 0.37 -29.61
C PHE A 11 4.35 -0.46 -29.06
N LEU A 12 4.42 -1.79 -29.20
CA LEU A 12 3.42 -2.69 -28.64
C LEU A 12 3.36 -2.58 -27.12
N LEU A 13 4.52 -2.55 -26.43
CA LEU A 13 4.59 -2.38 -24.99
C LEU A 13 3.95 -1.05 -24.56
N SER A 14 4.17 0.05 -25.30
CA SER A 14 3.55 1.35 -25.02
C SER A 14 2.02 1.27 -25.04
N GLY A 15 1.45 0.58 -26.04
CA GLY A 15 0.00 0.34 -26.12
C GLY A 15 -0.52 -0.49 -24.94
N ILE A 16 0.21 -1.55 -24.55
CA ILE A 16 -0.15 -2.40 -23.39
C ILE A 16 -0.06 -1.62 -22.08
N VAL A 17 0.99 -0.83 -21.88
CA VAL A 17 1.15 0.04 -20.70
C VAL A 17 0.03 1.06 -20.62
N LEU A 18 -0.31 1.72 -21.73
CA LEU A 18 -1.43 2.67 -21.75
C LEU A 18 -2.75 1.98 -21.37
N LEU A 19 -3.01 0.82 -21.93
CA LEU A 19 -4.20 0.02 -21.60
C LEU A 19 -4.21 -0.34 -20.09
N TYR A 20 -3.08 -0.79 -19.54
CA TYR A 20 -2.93 -1.06 -18.11
C TYR A 20 -3.25 0.18 -17.26
N VAL A 21 -2.65 1.32 -17.59
CA VAL A 21 -2.87 2.58 -16.86
C VAL A 21 -4.34 3.00 -16.90
N VAL A 22 -4.97 2.96 -18.06
CA VAL A 22 -6.40 3.34 -18.22
C VAL A 22 -7.29 2.40 -17.42
N VAL A 23 -7.10 1.09 -17.54
CA VAL A 23 -7.92 0.07 -16.87
C VAL A 23 -7.76 0.17 -15.35
N PHE A 24 -6.53 0.13 -14.85
CA PHE A 24 -6.31 0.14 -13.40
C PHE A 24 -6.62 1.48 -12.73
N SER A 25 -6.36 2.62 -13.41
CA SER A 25 -6.84 3.92 -12.91
C SER A 25 -8.37 3.97 -12.84
N GLY A 26 -9.05 3.48 -13.88
CA GLY A 26 -10.52 3.40 -13.90
C GLY A 26 -11.08 2.53 -12.78
N LEU A 27 -10.51 1.35 -12.56
CA LEU A 27 -10.92 0.43 -11.49
C LEU A 27 -10.64 1.00 -10.09
N ALA A 28 -9.46 1.58 -9.87
CA ALA A 28 -9.11 2.21 -8.60
C ALA A 28 -10.03 3.40 -8.28
N MET A 29 -10.34 4.23 -9.28
CA MET A 29 -11.32 5.32 -9.14
C MET A 29 -12.74 4.80 -8.92
N ALA A 30 -13.15 3.71 -9.60
CA ALA A 30 -14.45 3.08 -9.38
C ALA A 30 -14.58 2.61 -7.93
N ARG A 31 -13.55 1.92 -7.40
CA ARG A 31 -13.51 1.47 -6.01
C ARG A 31 -13.57 2.64 -5.01
N TYR A 32 -12.90 3.75 -5.28
CA TYR A 32 -13.01 4.97 -4.50
C TYR A 32 -14.42 5.56 -4.55
N ASN A 33 -15.00 5.69 -5.74
CA ASN A 33 -16.32 6.27 -5.93
C ASN A 33 -17.44 5.43 -5.30
N THR A 34 -17.25 4.13 -5.13
CA THR A 34 -18.19 3.21 -4.46
C THR A 34 -17.93 3.07 -2.96
N PHE A 35 -17.11 3.95 -2.37
CA PHE A 35 -16.77 3.96 -0.94
C PHE A 35 -16.10 2.68 -0.42
N HIS A 36 -15.28 2.03 -1.23
CA HIS A 36 -14.48 0.86 -0.84
C HIS A 36 -13.01 1.20 -0.55
N ALA A 37 -12.63 2.48 -0.61
CA ALA A 37 -11.30 2.94 -0.19
C ALA A 37 -11.24 3.12 1.33
N SER A 38 -10.04 2.93 1.90
CA SER A 38 -9.80 3.02 3.34
C SER A 38 -9.25 4.39 3.76
N THR A 39 -9.76 4.93 4.86
CA THR A 39 -9.17 6.12 5.48
C THR A 39 -7.77 5.83 6.02
N PHE A 40 -7.53 4.60 6.51
CA PHE A 40 -6.21 4.21 7.04
C PHE A 40 -5.12 4.04 5.97
N ASP A 41 -5.50 3.99 4.69
CA ASP A 41 -4.57 3.94 3.57
C ASP A 41 -4.69 5.22 2.73
N LEU A 42 -5.71 5.33 1.86
CA LEU A 42 -5.88 6.49 0.98
C LEU A 42 -6.15 7.78 1.75
N GLY A 43 -6.97 7.72 2.82
CA GLY A 43 -7.31 8.90 3.62
C GLY A 43 -6.09 9.53 4.30
N ILE A 44 -5.23 8.70 4.94
CA ILE A 44 -3.98 9.17 5.54
C ILE A 44 -3.09 9.84 4.49
N MET A 45 -2.85 9.16 3.36
CA MET A 45 -1.98 9.68 2.30
C MET A 45 -2.54 10.98 1.71
N THR A 46 -3.84 11.05 1.50
CA THR A 46 -4.54 12.26 1.04
C THR A 46 -4.34 13.42 2.02
N GLN A 47 -4.60 13.20 3.31
CA GLN A 47 -4.49 14.25 4.32
C GLN A 47 -3.06 14.77 4.45
N VAL A 48 -2.07 13.87 4.48
CA VAL A 48 -0.64 14.23 4.57
C VAL A 48 -0.20 15.02 3.35
N VAL A 49 -0.55 14.57 2.15
CA VAL A 49 -0.21 15.25 0.89
C VAL A 49 -0.90 16.60 0.79
N TRP A 50 -2.18 16.68 1.14
CA TRP A 50 -2.95 17.92 1.15
C TRP A 50 -2.38 18.92 2.15
N ASN A 51 -2.14 18.53 3.39
CA ASN A 51 -1.55 19.42 4.40
C ASN A 51 -0.18 19.91 3.95
N THR A 52 0.69 19.03 3.43
CA THR A 52 2.02 19.39 2.92
C THR A 52 1.91 20.38 1.75
N ALA A 53 0.95 20.19 0.84
CA ALA A 53 0.70 21.08 -0.30
C ALA A 53 0.36 22.53 0.15
N TYR A 54 -0.25 22.68 1.31
CA TYR A 54 -0.63 23.99 1.89
C TYR A 54 0.31 24.46 3.02
N GLY A 55 1.55 23.96 3.07
CA GLY A 55 2.60 24.42 3.97
C GLY A 55 2.58 23.81 5.39
N ARG A 56 1.67 22.88 5.66
CA ARG A 56 1.58 22.11 6.90
C ARG A 56 2.29 20.78 6.72
N TRP A 57 3.59 20.80 6.82
CA TRP A 57 4.48 19.68 6.46
C TRP A 57 4.18 18.41 7.25
N PHE A 58 3.71 17.38 6.54
CA PHE A 58 3.39 16.06 7.08
C PHE A 58 2.38 16.05 8.25
N GLU A 59 1.58 17.11 8.43
CA GLU A 59 0.51 17.09 9.44
C GLU A 59 -0.55 16.04 9.09
N THR A 60 -1.03 15.36 10.13
CA THR A 60 -2.17 14.43 10.05
C THR A 60 -2.90 14.36 11.40
N SER A 61 -4.20 14.14 11.36
CA SER A 61 -5.01 13.82 12.52
C SER A 61 -5.43 12.35 12.58
N ILE A 62 -5.15 11.59 11.51
CA ILE A 62 -5.54 10.17 11.38
C ILE A 62 -4.46 9.26 11.94
N ASP A 63 -3.25 9.33 11.38
CA ASP A 63 -2.11 8.47 11.75
C ASP A 63 -0.98 9.32 12.37
N ARG A 64 -1.20 9.77 13.57
CA ARG A 64 -0.25 10.56 14.35
C ARG A 64 0.64 9.68 15.21
N ALA A 65 1.83 10.15 15.48
CA ALA A 65 2.83 9.43 16.27
C ALA A 65 2.40 9.24 17.73
N THR A 66 1.79 10.26 18.31
CA THR A 66 1.28 10.24 19.68
C THR A 66 -0.25 10.33 19.66
N ASN A 67 -0.89 9.65 20.62
CA ASN A 67 -2.34 9.72 20.78
C ASN A 67 -2.79 10.87 21.71
N VAL A 68 -1.86 11.76 22.10
CA VAL A 68 -2.13 12.84 23.04
C VAL A 68 -2.78 14.02 22.34
N GLU A 69 -2.20 14.46 21.23
CA GLU A 69 -2.71 15.59 20.47
C GLU A 69 -3.62 15.14 19.31
N LEU A 70 -4.60 15.96 18.95
CA LEU A 70 -5.50 15.68 17.84
C LEU A 70 -4.81 15.74 16.48
N ILE A 71 -3.85 16.67 16.32
CA ILE A 71 -3.05 16.84 15.11
C ILE A 71 -1.59 16.57 15.48
N GLY A 72 -0.94 15.72 14.71
CA GLY A 72 0.46 15.38 14.88
C GLY A 72 1.19 15.27 13.55
N SER A 73 2.45 14.81 13.60
CA SER A 73 3.23 14.58 12.40
C SER A 73 3.19 13.12 11.99
N TYR A 74 2.96 12.88 10.71
CA TYR A 74 3.08 11.56 10.10
C TYR A 74 4.52 11.00 10.18
N LEU A 75 5.54 11.89 10.26
CA LEU A 75 6.95 11.49 10.34
C LEU A 75 7.32 10.73 11.60
N GLY A 76 6.53 10.82 12.65
CA GLY A 76 6.70 9.99 13.85
C GLY A 76 6.30 8.52 13.65
N ASN A 77 5.54 8.22 12.61
CA ASN A 77 5.11 6.87 12.24
C ASN A 77 5.83 6.32 11.02
N HIS A 78 5.99 7.16 9.97
CA HIS A 78 6.59 6.76 8.70
C HIS A 78 7.37 7.90 8.07
N VAL A 79 8.55 7.60 7.55
CA VAL A 79 9.43 8.58 6.88
C VAL A 79 9.35 8.39 5.36
N ARG A 80 8.53 9.22 4.72
CA ARG A 80 8.22 9.14 3.27
C ARG A 80 8.39 10.49 2.56
N PRO A 81 9.60 11.02 2.40
CA PRO A 81 9.84 12.35 1.78
C PRO A 81 9.32 12.47 0.35
N ILE A 82 9.11 11.38 -0.36
CA ILE A 82 8.54 11.38 -1.72
C ILE A 82 7.17 12.05 -1.77
N LEU A 83 6.42 12.09 -0.65
CA LEU A 83 5.13 12.75 -0.54
C LEU A 83 5.23 14.27 -0.78
N VAL A 84 6.39 14.89 -0.54
CA VAL A 84 6.61 16.31 -0.86
C VAL A 84 6.50 16.56 -2.36
N GLY A 85 7.11 15.70 -3.19
CA GLY A 85 6.97 15.78 -4.64
C GLY A 85 5.52 15.59 -5.10
N LEU A 86 4.79 14.67 -4.48
CA LEU A 86 3.37 14.43 -4.78
C LEU A 86 2.48 15.59 -4.33
N SER A 87 2.82 16.28 -3.24
CA SER A 87 2.07 17.43 -2.76
C SER A 87 2.07 18.60 -3.75
N LEU A 88 3.15 18.77 -4.53
CA LEU A 88 3.20 19.76 -5.60
C LEU A 88 2.22 19.43 -6.73
N LEU A 89 2.11 18.18 -7.11
CA LEU A 89 1.14 17.71 -8.11
C LEU A 89 -0.29 17.80 -7.57
N TYR A 90 -0.48 17.53 -6.29
CA TYR A 90 -1.77 17.59 -5.63
C TYR A 90 -2.38 19.01 -5.59
N ARG A 91 -1.56 20.06 -5.62
CA ARG A 91 -2.04 21.45 -5.78
C ARG A 91 -2.74 21.69 -7.12
N LEU A 92 -2.38 20.94 -8.17
CA LEU A 92 -2.98 21.08 -9.49
C LEU A 92 -4.35 20.37 -9.58
N TRP A 93 -4.50 19.27 -8.85
CA TRP A 93 -5.74 18.52 -8.76
C TRP A 93 -5.89 17.96 -7.32
N PRO A 94 -6.49 18.74 -6.39
CA PRO A 94 -6.61 18.37 -4.98
C PRO A 94 -7.73 17.35 -4.74
N ASP A 95 -7.57 16.16 -5.29
CA ASP A 95 -8.51 15.05 -5.23
C ASP A 95 -7.76 13.74 -4.95
N PRO A 96 -8.24 12.88 -4.02
CA PRO A 96 -7.62 11.59 -3.73
C PRO A 96 -7.39 10.70 -4.95
N ARG A 97 -8.23 10.82 -5.99
CA ARG A 97 -8.11 10.07 -7.24
C ARG A 97 -6.81 10.34 -7.98
N LEU A 98 -6.21 11.54 -7.80
CA LEU A 98 -4.87 11.81 -8.35
C LEU A 98 -3.83 10.81 -7.88
N LEU A 99 -3.83 10.46 -6.59
CA LEU A 99 -2.86 9.53 -6.01
C LEU A 99 -3.03 8.12 -6.61
N LEU A 100 -4.27 7.68 -6.82
CA LEU A 100 -4.60 6.39 -7.43
C LEU A 100 -4.12 6.32 -8.89
N VAL A 101 -4.34 7.40 -9.66
CA VAL A 101 -3.88 7.51 -11.05
C VAL A 101 -2.34 7.52 -11.11
N LEU A 102 -1.68 8.30 -10.25
CA LEU A 102 -0.22 8.35 -10.19
C LEU A 102 0.40 7.00 -9.86
N GLN A 103 -0.22 6.22 -8.96
CA GLN A 103 0.20 4.85 -8.67
C GLN A 103 0.08 3.96 -9.90
N SER A 104 -1.05 3.99 -10.59
CA SER A 104 -1.27 3.18 -11.80
C SER A 104 -0.29 3.55 -12.92
N VAL A 105 0.00 4.85 -13.10
CA VAL A 105 1.00 5.34 -14.06
C VAL A 105 2.40 4.85 -13.68
N ALA A 106 2.79 4.97 -12.41
CA ALA A 106 4.11 4.55 -11.94
C ALA A 106 4.32 3.04 -12.12
N LEU A 107 3.32 2.23 -11.73
CA LEU A 107 3.38 0.77 -11.88
C LEU A 107 3.39 0.35 -13.34
N GLY A 108 2.57 0.97 -14.19
CA GLY A 108 2.57 0.69 -15.63
C GLY A 108 3.90 1.09 -16.29
N ALA A 109 4.41 2.29 -15.99
CA ALA A 109 5.67 2.80 -16.54
C ALA A 109 6.89 1.95 -16.14
N ALA A 110 6.84 1.25 -15.02
CA ALA A 110 7.90 0.34 -14.56
C ALA A 110 8.18 -0.81 -15.55
N ALA A 111 7.23 -1.13 -16.41
CA ALA A 111 7.42 -2.12 -17.46
C ALA A 111 8.51 -1.73 -18.48
N PHE A 112 8.74 -0.43 -18.72
CA PHE A 112 9.77 0.02 -19.66
C PHE A 112 11.20 -0.29 -19.18
N PRO A 113 11.64 0.16 -17.99
CA PRO A 113 12.97 -0.19 -17.52
C PRO A 113 13.13 -1.69 -17.31
N LEU A 114 12.09 -2.42 -16.91
CA LEU A 114 12.14 -3.89 -16.85
C LEU A 114 12.35 -4.50 -18.23
N TYR A 115 11.65 -4.03 -19.28
CA TYR A 115 11.87 -4.45 -20.65
C TYR A 115 13.32 -4.18 -21.08
N TRP A 116 13.88 -3.00 -20.82
CA TRP A 116 15.26 -2.68 -21.19
C TRP A 116 16.26 -3.59 -20.49
N ILE A 117 16.06 -3.89 -19.20
CA ILE A 117 16.88 -4.83 -18.45
C ILE A 117 16.81 -6.24 -19.07
N ALA A 118 15.61 -6.76 -19.27
CA ALA A 118 15.41 -8.08 -19.85
C ALA A 118 15.99 -8.18 -21.27
N HIS A 119 15.79 -7.16 -22.10
CA HIS A 119 16.38 -7.08 -23.44
C HIS A 119 17.92 -7.06 -23.39
N ARG A 120 18.50 -6.25 -22.52
CA ARG A 120 19.95 -6.15 -22.33
C ARG A 120 20.58 -7.47 -21.86
N GLN A 121 19.86 -8.21 -21.01
CA GLN A 121 20.34 -9.48 -20.45
C GLN A 121 20.14 -10.66 -21.40
N THR A 122 19.03 -10.70 -22.12
CA THR A 122 18.67 -11.81 -23.01
C THR A 122 18.99 -11.57 -24.46
N ASP A 123 19.27 -10.34 -24.89
CA ASP A 123 19.42 -9.94 -26.30
C ASP A 123 18.25 -10.45 -27.19
N ASP A 124 17.04 -10.46 -26.62
CA ASP A 124 15.82 -10.97 -27.25
C ASP A 124 14.64 -10.04 -26.94
N PRO A 125 14.23 -9.17 -27.89
CA PRO A 125 13.17 -8.21 -27.66
C PRO A 125 11.80 -8.87 -27.41
N LYS A 126 11.57 -10.09 -27.93
CA LYS A 126 10.32 -10.82 -27.68
C LYS A 126 10.27 -11.36 -26.25
N ALA A 127 11.37 -11.93 -25.76
CA ALA A 127 11.46 -12.37 -24.37
C ALA A 127 11.33 -11.20 -23.39
N ALA A 128 11.95 -10.06 -23.70
CA ALA A 128 11.82 -8.85 -22.90
C ALA A 128 10.35 -8.36 -22.84
N LEU A 129 9.65 -8.40 -23.98
CA LEU A 129 8.22 -8.08 -24.03
C LEU A 129 7.39 -9.06 -23.19
N ILE A 130 7.66 -10.35 -23.26
CA ILE A 130 6.99 -11.37 -22.45
C ILE A 130 7.19 -11.08 -20.95
N VAL A 131 8.42 -10.80 -20.52
CA VAL A 131 8.73 -10.48 -19.12
C VAL A 131 7.96 -9.23 -18.66
N ALA A 132 7.94 -8.17 -19.48
CA ALA A 132 7.21 -6.94 -19.18
C ALA A 132 5.68 -7.16 -19.14
N CYS A 133 5.12 -7.98 -20.03
CA CYS A 133 3.70 -8.33 -20.02
C CYS A 133 3.35 -9.17 -18.80
N CYS A 134 4.16 -10.18 -18.45
CA CYS A 134 3.96 -10.98 -17.24
C CYS A 134 4.03 -10.12 -15.96
N TYR A 135 4.88 -9.09 -15.94
CA TYR A 135 4.91 -8.12 -14.86
C TYR A 135 3.59 -7.35 -14.74
N LEU A 136 3.05 -6.82 -15.83
CA LEU A 136 1.81 -6.02 -15.82
C LEU A 136 0.58 -6.82 -15.36
N VAL A 137 0.57 -8.15 -15.60
CA VAL A 137 -0.52 -9.03 -15.15
C VAL A 137 -0.17 -9.86 -13.92
N TYR A 138 0.94 -9.55 -13.24
CA TYR A 138 1.35 -10.25 -12.02
C TYR A 138 0.34 -9.97 -10.89
N PRO A 139 -0.25 -11.03 -10.25
CA PRO A 139 -1.33 -10.83 -9.28
C PRO A 139 -0.98 -9.86 -8.15
N ALA A 140 0.20 -10.00 -7.53
CA ALA A 140 0.62 -9.11 -6.45
C ALA A 140 0.75 -7.62 -6.89
N LEU A 141 1.09 -7.36 -8.16
CA LEU A 141 1.11 -6.00 -8.72
C LEU A 141 -0.31 -5.44 -8.86
N GLY A 142 -1.24 -6.25 -9.35
CA GLY A 142 -2.63 -5.84 -9.50
C GLY A 142 -3.32 -5.58 -8.16
N PHE A 143 -3.07 -6.42 -7.14
CA PHE A 143 -3.52 -6.14 -5.77
C PHE A 143 -2.92 -4.85 -5.22
N LEU A 144 -1.61 -4.64 -5.35
CA LEU A 144 -0.96 -3.40 -4.94
C LEU A 144 -1.60 -2.17 -5.58
N ASN A 145 -2.02 -2.26 -6.85
CA ASN A 145 -2.64 -1.15 -7.56
C ASN A 145 -4.08 -0.86 -7.09
N LEU A 146 -4.82 -1.90 -6.68
CA LEU A 146 -6.23 -1.78 -6.29
C LEU A 146 -6.46 -1.59 -4.78
N VAL A 147 -5.44 -1.85 -3.94
CA VAL A 147 -5.59 -1.81 -2.47
C VAL A 147 -5.56 -0.40 -1.88
N ASP A 148 -5.62 0.62 -2.64
CA ASP A 148 -5.44 2.04 -2.32
C ASP A 148 -4.04 2.56 -2.67
N PHE A 149 -3.80 3.86 -2.45
CA PHE A 149 -2.49 4.45 -2.74
C PHE A 149 -1.47 4.16 -1.63
N HIS A 150 -0.34 3.60 -2.05
CA HIS A 150 0.81 3.35 -1.17
C HIS A 150 2.09 3.88 -1.79
N PRO A 151 2.81 4.84 -1.16
CA PRO A 151 4.05 5.40 -1.69
C PRO A 151 5.11 4.37 -2.03
N ILE A 152 5.11 3.20 -1.37
CA ILE A 152 6.02 2.08 -1.65
C ILE A 152 5.88 1.56 -3.09
N ALA A 153 4.72 1.71 -3.74
CA ALA A 153 4.52 1.34 -5.13
C ALA A 153 5.46 2.09 -6.08
N LEU A 154 5.81 3.35 -5.73
CA LEU A 154 6.73 4.18 -6.51
C LEU A 154 8.17 3.66 -6.47
N SER A 155 8.53 2.81 -5.49
CA SER A 155 9.87 2.20 -5.44
C SER A 155 10.12 1.24 -6.61
N ILE A 156 9.09 0.62 -7.16
CA ILE A 156 9.22 -0.38 -8.23
C ILE A 156 9.85 0.22 -9.50
N PRO A 157 9.28 1.27 -10.13
CA PRO A 157 9.91 1.89 -11.27
C PRO A 157 11.29 2.48 -10.96
N LEU A 158 11.48 3.02 -9.74
CA LEU A 158 12.75 3.61 -9.32
C LEU A 158 13.85 2.54 -9.18
N LEU A 159 13.56 1.38 -8.61
CA LEU A 159 14.51 0.27 -8.50
C LEU A 159 14.86 -0.32 -9.87
N TYR A 160 13.87 -0.51 -10.77
CA TYR A 160 14.17 -0.94 -12.14
C TYR A 160 15.00 0.10 -12.90
N MET A 161 14.69 1.39 -12.74
CA MET A 161 15.47 2.47 -13.35
C MET A 161 16.90 2.50 -12.80
N ALA A 162 17.08 2.34 -11.49
CA ALA A 162 18.39 2.25 -10.86
C ALA A 162 19.17 1.04 -11.39
N TYR A 163 18.54 -0.13 -11.46
CA TYR A 163 19.21 -1.33 -11.95
C TYR A 163 19.61 -1.20 -13.43
N TRP A 164 18.72 -0.66 -14.27
CA TRP A 164 19.02 -0.38 -15.67
C TRP A 164 20.16 0.64 -15.83
N ALA A 165 20.09 1.75 -15.06
CA ALA A 165 21.13 2.78 -15.09
C ALA A 165 22.51 2.23 -14.67
N LEU A 166 22.54 1.32 -13.68
CA LEU A 166 23.77 0.63 -13.29
C LEU A 166 24.32 -0.29 -14.40
N LEU A 167 23.46 -0.94 -15.18
CA LEU A 167 23.87 -1.77 -16.33
C LEU A 167 24.43 -0.93 -17.48
N GLU A 168 23.91 0.29 -17.68
CA GLU A 168 24.32 1.22 -18.73
C GLU A 168 25.44 2.18 -18.29
N GLY A 169 25.93 2.08 -17.04
CA GLY A 169 26.96 2.97 -16.52
C GLY A 169 26.50 4.41 -16.25
N ARG A 170 25.18 4.68 -16.23
CA ARG A 170 24.58 6.00 -16.00
C ARG A 170 24.50 6.33 -14.52
N MET A 171 25.67 6.59 -13.91
CA MET A 171 25.82 6.66 -12.46
C MET A 171 24.99 7.75 -11.77
N THR A 172 24.84 8.94 -12.39
CA THR A 172 23.99 10.01 -11.84
C THR A 172 22.53 9.56 -11.75
N LEU A 173 21.99 8.97 -12.80
CA LEU A 173 20.62 8.44 -12.80
C LEU A 173 20.46 7.30 -11.79
N PHE A 174 21.47 6.44 -11.66
CA PHE A 174 21.50 5.37 -10.67
C PHE A 174 21.33 5.93 -9.25
N TRP A 175 22.17 6.88 -8.84
CA TRP A 175 22.12 7.42 -7.47
C TRP A 175 20.85 8.22 -7.19
N VAL A 176 20.37 8.98 -8.16
CA VAL A 176 19.07 9.70 -8.03
C VAL A 176 17.93 8.71 -7.86
N ALA A 177 17.86 7.66 -8.66
CA ALA A 177 16.80 6.66 -8.55
C ALA A 177 16.87 5.88 -7.24
N VAL A 178 18.06 5.54 -6.74
CA VAL A 178 18.25 4.90 -5.42
C VAL A 178 17.78 5.83 -4.30
N LEU A 179 18.15 7.12 -4.33
CA LEU A 179 17.74 8.09 -3.32
C LEU A 179 16.22 8.26 -3.29
N LEU A 180 15.60 8.40 -4.46
CA LEU A 180 14.14 8.51 -4.56
C LEU A 180 13.45 7.21 -4.10
N ALA A 181 14.03 6.04 -4.34
CA ALA A 181 13.51 4.77 -3.82
C ALA A 181 13.56 4.73 -2.28
N LEU A 182 14.66 5.18 -1.65
CA LEU A 182 14.72 5.34 -0.18
C LEU A 182 13.63 6.28 0.35
N PHE A 183 13.30 7.33 -0.38
CA PHE A 183 12.28 8.30 0.02
C PHE A 183 10.84 7.78 -0.05
N THR A 184 10.61 6.59 -0.64
CA THR A 184 9.27 5.99 -0.70
C THR A 184 8.82 5.38 0.61
N LYS A 185 9.76 4.79 1.38
CA LYS A 185 9.49 4.20 2.69
C LYS A 185 10.80 3.93 3.43
N GLU A 186 10.80 4.11 4.74
CA GLU A 186 11.96 3.85 5.62
C GLU A 186 12.53 2.43 5.49
N GLU A 187 11.68 1.43 5.24
CA GLU A 187 12.08 0.02 5.10
C GLU A 187 12.92 -0.28 3.84
N MET A 188 12.99 0.67 2.89
CA MET A 188 13.81 0.52 1.68
C MET A 188 15.30 0.38 1.97
N VAL A 189 15.74 0.67 3.20
CA VAL A 189 17.11 0.42 3.65
C VAL A 189 17.49 -1.06 3.55
N VAL A 190 16.53 -1.97 3.75
CA VAL A 190 16.78 -3.42 3.75
C VAL A 190 17.19 -3.91 2.34
N PRO A 191 16.38 -3.75 1.28
CA PRO A 191 16.76 -4.22 -0.05
C PRO A 191 17.94 -3.42 -0.63
N ILE A 192 18.05 -2.11 -0.37
CA ILE A 192 19.15 -1.29 -0.88
C ILE A 192 20.45 -1.66 -0.19
N GLY A 193 20.47 -1.86 1.13
CA GLY A 193 21.63 -2.34 1.88
C GLY A 193 22.08 -3.73 1.43
N THR A 194 21.13 -4.67 1.24
CA THR A 194 21.44 -6.01 0.75
C THR A 194 21.98 -5.97 -0.68
N TRP A 195 21.42 -5.09 -1.54
CA TRP A 195 21.98 -4.86 -2.88
C TRP A 195 23.40 -4.32 -2.81
N GLY A 196 23.70 -3.46 -1.83
CA GLY A 196 25.05 -3.01 -1.50
C GLY A 196 25.99 -4.17 -1.16
N LEU A 197 25.58 -5.07 -0.25
CA LEU A 197 26.34 -6.26 0.11
C LEU A 197 26.65 -7.16 -1.09
N VAL A 198 25.65 -7.42 -1.92
CA VAL A 198 25.83 -8.23 -3.15
C VAL A 198 26.82 -7.60 -4.12
N ASN A 199 26.84 -6.25 -4.23
CA ASN A 199 27.80 -5.55 -5.08
C ASN A 199 29.20 -5.49 -4.49
N LEU A 200 29.39 -5.51 -3.16
CA LEU A 200 30.72 -5.63 -2.53
C LEU A 200 31.48 -6.90 -2.92
N LEU A 201 30.74 -7.99 -3.17
CA LEU A 201 31.33 -9.27 -3.59
C LEU A 201 31.86 -9.22 -5.03
N LYS A 202 31.46 -8.21 -5.83
CA LYS A 202 31.90 -8.03 -7.23
C LYS A 202 33.01 -7.00 -7.28
N ARG A 203 34.23 -7.41 -7.69
CA ARG A 203 35.42 -6.54 -7.68
C ARG A 203 35.22 -5.22 -8.43
N ASP A 204 34.54 -5.27 -9.58
CA ASP A 204 34.24 -4.12 -10.46
C ASP A 204 33.14 -3.21 -9.93
N LYS A 205 32.39 -3.61 -8.89
CA LYS A 205 31.25 -2.86 -8.33
C LYS A 205 31.39 -2.53 -6.84
N ARG A 206 32.58 -2.69 -6.27
CA ARG A 206 32.81 -2.43 -4.83
C ARG A 206 32.46 -1.00 -4.41
N CYS A 207 32.82 0.00 -5.21
CA CYS A 207 32.48 1.40 -4.91
C CYS A 207 30.97 1.63 -4.88
N VAL A 208 30.24 0.98 -5.81
CA VAL A 208 28.77 1.01 -5.81
C VAL A 208 28.22 0.33 -4.54
N GLY A 209 28.78 -0.83 -4.18
CA GLY A 209 28.41 -1.56 -2.96
C GLY A 209 28.60 -0.72 -1.70
N ILE A 210 29.75 -0.07 -1.56
CA ILE A 210 30.06 0.84 -0.42
C ILE A 210 29.05 1.99 -0.41
N GLY A 211 28.82 2.66 -1.53
CA GLY A 211 27.88 3.78 -1.61
C GLY A 211 26.45 3.41 -1.22
N LEU A 212 25.94 2.25 -1.70
CA LEU A 212 24.62 1.74 -1.33
C LEU A 212 24.51 1.44 0.17
N LEU A 213 25.55 0.81 0.76
CA LEU A 213 25.58 0.55 2.20
C LEU A 213 25.64 1.84 3.01
N THR A 214 26.49 2.79 2.61
CA THR A 214 26.57 4.09 3.27
C THR A 214 25.21 4.79 3.24
N MET A 215 24.54 4.84 2.09
CA MET A 215 23.19 5.42 1.97
C MET A 215 22.18 4.70 2.87
N ALA A 216 22.18 3.36 2.89
CA ALA A 216 21.28 2.58 3.74
C ALA A 216 21.53 2.84 5.22
N VAL A 217 22.79 2.86 5.68
CA VAL A 217 23.17 3.14 7.08
C VAL A 217 22.77 4.56 7.48
N VAL A 218 23.15 5.56 6.67
CA VAL A 218 22.81 6.97 6.93
C VAL A 218 21.29 7.15 7.00
N TRP A 219 20.56 6.56 6.05
CA TRP A 219 19.08 6.65 6.03
C TRP A 219 18.46 5.94 7.23
N THR A 220 18.98 4.80 7.66
CA THR A 220 18.56 4.11 8.89
C THR A 220 18.73 5.00 10.11
N ILE A 221 19.91 5.61 10.28
CA ILE A 221 20.20 6.50 11.41
C ILE A 221 19.27 7.72 11.37
N LEU A 222 19.08 8.33 10.21
CA LEU A 222 18.18 9.48 10.05
C LEU A 222 16.73 9.12 10.37
N CYS A 223 16.20 8.01 9.84
CA CYS A 223 14.82 7.63 10.06
C CYS A 223 14.56 7.22 11.51
N TYR A 224 15.30 6.23 11.99
CA TYR A 224 15.01 5.58 13.27
C TYR A 224 15.73 6.20 14.47
N GLY A 225 16.85 6.90 14.23
CA GLY A 225 17.61 7.56 15.28
C GLY A 225 17.31 9.05 15.46
N VAL A 226 16.76 9.71 14.44
CA VAL A 226 16.55 11.17 14.48
C VAL A 226 15.08 11.52 14.20
N ILE A 227 14.57 11.23 12.99
CA ILE A 227 13.29 11.76 12.53
C ILE A 227 12.14 11.17 13.35
N VAL A 228 12.02 9.83 13.41
CA VAL A 228 10.94 9.18 14.14
C VAL A 228 10.95 9.56 15.62
N PRO A 229 12.06 9.48 16.37
CA PRO A 229 12.06 9.91 17.77
C PRO A 229 11.71 11.40 17.96
N TYR A 230 12.19 12.29 17.08
CA TYR A 230 11.88 13.71 17.17
C TYR A 230 10.38 14.00 17.07
N PHE A 231 9.67 13.33 16.18
CA PHE A 231 8.23 13.49 15.97
C PHE A 231 7.35 12.54 16.80
N ASN A 232 7.95 11.70 17.64
CA ASN A 232 7.27 10.69 18.47
C ASN A 232 7.65 10.81 19.95
N ASP A 233 7.87 12.02 20.44
CA ASP A 233 8.20 12.35 21.84
C ASP A 233 9.32 11.46 22.42
N GLY A 234 10.35 11.22 21.64
CA GLY A 234 11.48 10.36 22.00
C GLY A 234 11.22 8.86 21.97
N GLN A 235 10.00 8.43 21.62
CA GLN A 235 9.66 7.01 21.56
C GLN A 235 10.24 6.35 20.31
N PRO A 236 10.61 5.06 20.40
CA PRO A 236 11.09 4.31 19.26
C PRO A 236 10.00 4.06 18.21
N TYR A 237 10.40 3.66 17.02
CA TYR A 237 9.49 3.30 15.93
C TYR A 237 8.50 2.21 16.38
N ARG A 238 7.22 2.57 16.46
CA ARG A 238 6.18 1.72 17.05
C ARG A 238 6.00 0.36 16.36
N PHE A 239 6.29 0.30 15.06
CA PHE A 239 6.10 -0.95 14.31
C PHE A 239 7.15 -2.03 14.64
N PHE A 240 8.21 -1.73 15.37
CA PHE A 240 9.11 -2.76 15.91
C PHE A 240 8.39 -3.76 16.82
N GLN A 241 7.25 -3.39 17.39
CA GLN A 241 6.41 -4.29 18.18
C GLN A 241 5.91 -5.51 17.40
N LEU A 242 5.77 -5.40 16.06
CA LEU A 242 5.35 -6.52 15.22
C LEU A 242 6.35 -7.69 15.23
N TRP A 243 7.55 -7.46 15.71
CA TRP A 243 8.62 -8.45 15.89
C TRP A 243 9.03 -8.65 17.35
N SER A 244 8.22 -8.17 18.31
CA SER A 244 8.52 -8.26 19.75
C SER A 244 8.60 -9.70 20.29
N HIS A 245 8.12 -10.69 19.53
CA HIS A 245 8.28 -12.11 19.82
C HIS A 245 9.68 -12.63 19.47
N LEU A 246 10.50 -11.89 18.70
CA LEU A 246 11.85 -12.28 18.37
C LEU A 246 12.85 -11.79 19.42
N PRO A 247 13.94 -12.56 19.69
CA PRO A 247 15.01 -12.14 20.56
C PRO A 247 15.63 -10.82 20.11
N GLY A 248 15.84 -9.89 21.04
CA GLY A 248 16.42 -8.56 20.75
C GLY A 248 15.41 -7.44 20.45
N PHE A 249 14.13 -7.77 20.25
CA PHE A 249 13.06 -6.79 20.18
C PHE A 249 12.39 -6.67 21.54
N SER A 250 12.56 -5.54 22.22
CA SER A 250 11.95 -5.29 23.52
C SER A 250 10.43 -5.16 23.38
N LYS A 251 9.68 -5.72 24.34
CA LYS A 251 8.29 -5.36 24.57
C LYS A 251 8.26 -3.96 25.16
N SER A 252 8.49 -2.94 24.32
CA SER A 252 8.30 -1.57 24.78
C SER A 252 6.85 -1.39 25.15
N SER A 253 6.62 -0.98 26.38
CA SER A 253 5.31 -0.67 26.95
C SER A 253 4.74 0.59 26.29
N VAL A 254 4.29 0.49 25.06
CA VAL A 254 3.40 1.51 24.49
C VAL A 254 2.02 1.24 25.09
N GLN A 255 1.69 1.97 26.14
CA GLN A 255 0.36 2.04 26.69
C GLN A 255 -0.61 2.47 25.59
N GLY A 256 -1.57 1.62 25.24
CA GLY A 256 -2.72 2.03 24.44
C GLY A 256 -3.14 1.14 23.26
N GLY A 257 -2.54 0.00 23.05
CA GLY A 257 -3.09 -0.98 22.11
C GLY A 257 -3.24 -2.33 22.80
N THR A 258 -4.46 -2.83 22.93
CA THR A 258 -4.70 -4.25 23.15
C THR A 258 -4.20 -5.00 21.92
N ALA A 259 -2.88 -5.13 21.78
CA ALA A 259 -2.32 -6.10 20.88
C ALA A 259 -2.72 -7.46 21.42
N GLN A 260 -3.84 -8.00 20.93
CA GLN A 260 -4.04 -9.43 20.98
C GLN A 260 -2.76 -10.06 20.44
N PRO A 261 -2.22 -11.12 21.08
CA PRO A 261 -1.13 -11.87 20.49
C PRO A 261 -1.61 -12.31 19.10
N LEU A 262 -1.13 -11.62 18.07
CA LEU A 262 -1.42 -11.99 16.68
C LEU A 262 -0.86 -13.40 16.54
N ALA A 263 -1.73 -14.35 16.18
CA ALA A 263 -1.34 -15.74 16.02
C ALA A 263 -0.18 -15.81 15.01
N GLU A 264 0.85 -16.56 15.34
CA GLU A 264 1.91 -16.89 14.39
C GLU A 264 1.27 -17.45 13.11
N ALA A 265 1.76 -17.05 11.95
CA ALA A 265 1.24 -17.58 10.70
C ALA A 265 1.43 -19.09 10.67
N SER A 266 0.36 -19.84 10.33
CA SER A 266 0.50 -21.27 10.18
C SER A 266 1.49 -21.59 9.05
N PRO A 267 2.23 -22.71 9.12
CA PRO A 267 3.13 -23.14 8.05
C PRO A 267 2.45 -23.19 6.68
N GLU A 268 1.16 -23.53 6.64
CA GLU A 268 0.35 -23.55 5.43
C GLU A 268 0.18 -22.15 4.82
N THR A 269 -0.09 -21.15 5.64
CA THR A 269 -0.21 -19.75 5.20
C THR A 269 1.12 -19.25 4.61
N VAL A 270 2.24 -19.59 5.24
CA VAL A 270 3.59 -19.24 4.77
C VAL A 270 3.88 -19.90 3.42
N ILE A 271 3.62 -21.22 3.31
CA ILE A 271 3.83 -21.97 2.07
C ILE A 271 2.96 -21.39 0.96
N LEU A 272 1.68 -21.15 1.23
CA LEU A 272 0.75 -20.58 0.26
C LEU A 272 1.21 -19.20 -0.22
N PHE A 273 1.67 -18.33 0.68
CA PHE A 273 2.22 -17.03 0.32
C PHE A 273 3.43 -17.15 -0.61
N LEU A 274 4.39 -18.06 -0.31
CA LEU A 274 5.56 -18.30 -1.15
C LEU A 274 5.16 -18.84 -2.53
N VAL A 275 4.18 -19.75 -2.57
CA VAL A 275 3.62 -20.27 -3.83
C VAL A 275 2.97 -19.14 -4.63
N HIS A 276 2.16 -18.29 -4.01
CA HIS A 276 1.52 -17.15 -4.67
C HIS A 276 2.52 -16.14 -5.23
N LEU A 277 3.71 -16.02 -4.63
CA LEU A 277 4.79 -15.17 -5.15
C LEU A 277 5.56 -15.83 -6.30
N ALA A 278 5.86 -17.13 -6.22
CA ALA A 278 6.79 -17.81 -7.13
C ALA A 278 6.09 -18.50 -8.33
N LEU A 279 4.90 -19.05 -8.12
CA LEU A 279 4.15 -19.78 -9.15
C LEU A 279 3.82 -18.92 -10.38
N PRO A 280 3.36 -17.66 -10.24
CA PRO A 280 3.10 -16.81 -11.40
C PRO A 280 4.35 -16.53 -12.24
N LEU A 281 5.53 -16.72 -11.66
CA LEU A 281 6.83 -16.53 -12.31
C LEU A 281 7.45 -17.84 -12.83
N GLY A 282 6.68 -18.96 -12.81
CA GLY A 282 7.16 -20.27 -13.23
C GLY A 282 8.41 -20.73 -12.47
N PHE A 283 8.59 -20.30 -11.22
CA PHE A 283 9.77 -20.54 -10.36
C PHE A 283 11.11 -20.09 -10.97
N LEU A 284 11.10 -19.31 -12.05
CA LEU A 284 12.32 -18.79 -12.69
C LEU A 284 13.20 -17.91 -11.77
N PRO A 285 12.67 -17.19 -10.76
CA PRO A 285 13.53 -16.45 -9.83
C PRO A 285 14.60 -17.31 -9.16
N LEU A 286 14.37 -18.61 -8.97
CA LEU A 286 15.35 -19.54 -8.39
C LEU A 286 16.61 -19.70 -9.26
N LEU A 287 16.51 -19.38 -10.55
CA LEU A 287 17.64 -19.38 -11.48
C LEU A 287 18.41 -18.05 -11.51
N GLY A 288 17.91 -17.02 -10.81
CA GLY A 288 18.52 -15.68 -10.72
C GLY A 288 18.99 -15.32 -9.31
N PRO A 289 19.97 -16.05 -8.72
CA PRO A 289 20.30 -15.95 -7.30
C PRO A 289 20.82 -14.58 -6.87
N ALA A 290 21.41 -13.76 -7.75
CA ALA A 290 21.95 -12.48 -7.34
C ALA A 290 20.83 -11.51 -6.90
N SER A 291 19.76 -11.39 -7.69
CA SER A 291 18.60 -10.58 -7.33
C SER A 291 17.73 -11.25 -6.26
N LEU A 292 17.63 -12.59 -6.29
CA LEU A 292 16.88 -13.32 -5.26
C LEU A 292 17.49 -13.14 -3.86
N VAL A 293 18.82 -13.14 -3.73
CA VAL A 293 19.50 -12.87 -2.46
C VAL A 293 19.16 -11.48 -1.92
N VAL A 294 18.98 -10.48 -2.79
CA VAL A 294 18.55 -9.14 -2.35
C VAL A 294 17.13 -9.16 -1.78
N ALA A 295 16.26 -10.01 -2.29
CA ALA A 295 14.89 -10.16 -1.79
C ALA A 295 14.81 -10.89 -0.43
N LEU A 296 15.77 -11.78 -0.11
CA LEU A 296 15.69 -12.67 1.05
C LEU A 296 15.50 -11.95 2.40
N PRO A 297 16.26 -10.89 2.76
CA PRO A 297 16.06 -10.22 4.05
C PRO A 297 14.66 -9.60 4.17
N THR A 298 14.16 -9.00 3.08
CA THR A 298 12.78 -8.46 3.06
C THR A 298 11.76 -9.59 3.20
N LEU A 299 11.97 -10.71 2.52
CA LEU A 299 11.10 -11.88 2.63
C LEU A 299 11.11 -12.44 4.06
N THR A 300 12.30 -12.58 4.67
CA THR A 300 12.44 -13.03 6.08
C THR A 300 11.72 -12.08 7.03
N TYR A 301 11.88 -10.77 6.83
CA TYR A 301 11.20 -9.74 7.59
C TYR A 301 9.68 -9.89 7.51
N LEU A 302 9.11 -10.11 6.32
CA LEU A 302 7.67 -10.33 6.17
C LEU A 302 7.23 -11.64 6.84
N LEU A 303 7.98 -12.73 6.63
CA LEU A 303 7.63 -14.04 7.18
C LEU A 303 7.72 -14.10 8.70
N SER A 304 8.57 -13.28 9.32
CA SER A 304 8.74 -13.21 10.77
C SER A 304 7.76 -12.25 11.46
N GLY A 305 7.03 -11.43 10.71
CA GLY A 305 6.10 -10.48 11.29
C GLY A 305 4.78 -11.12 11.74
N SER A 306 4.22 -10.66 12.86
CA SER A 306 3.01 -11.21 13.45
C SER A 306 1.69 -10.79 12.77
N ARG A 307 1.76 -9.91 11.75
CA ARG A 307 0.56 -9.38 11.08
C ARG A 307 0.14 -10.30 9.92
N PRO A 308 -1.10 -10.86 9.90
CA PRO A 308 -1.56 -11.77 8.85
C PRO A 308 -1.44 -11.19 7.43
N ALA A 309 -1.62 -9.88 7.28
CA ALA A 309 -1.49 -9.19 6.00
C ALA A 309 -0.07 -9.29 5.37
N PHE A 310 0.98 -9.54 6.18
CA PHE A 310 2.34 -9.74 5.68
C PHE A 310 2.49 -11.04 4.87
N HIS A 311 1.64 -12.01 5.13
CA HIS A 311 1.62 -13.32 4.49
C HIS A 311 0.57 -13.41 3.37
N SER A 312 0.26 -12.29 2.73
CA SER A 312 -0.73 -12.23 1.64
C SER A 312 -0.24 -11.36 0.49
N VAL A 313 -0.48 -11.81 -0.73
CA VAL A 313 -0.27 -11.00 -1.94
C VAL A 313 -1.36 -9.95 -2.15
N GLY A 314 -2.44 -10.01 -1.37
CA GLY A 314 -3.58 -9.09 -1.46
C GLY A 314 -3.35 -7.70 -0.87
N TYR A 315 -2.17 -7.44 -0.29
CA TYR A 315 -1.79 -6.17 0.34
C TYR A 315 -0.52 -5.58 -0.27
N GLN A 316 -0.14 -4.38 0.18
CA GLN A 316 1.03 -3.64 -0.32
C GLN A 316 2.39 -4.20 0.12
N TYR A 317 2.45 -5.11 1.08
CA TYR A 317 3.72 -5.56 1.67
C TYR A 317 4.66 -6.28 0.70
N PRO A 318 4.19 -7.10 -0.27
CA PRO A 318 5.06 -7.70 -1.28
C PRO A 318 5.66 -6.72 -2.29
N ALA A 319 5.25 -5.44 -2.30
CA ALA A 319 5.71 -4.45 -3.28
C ALA A 319 7.25 -4.39 -3.40
N VAL A 320 7.96 -4.49 -2.27
CA VAL A 320 9.42 -4.46 -2.22
C VAL A 320 10.06 -5.70 -2.86
N LEU A 321 9.36 -6.85 -2.87
CA LEU A 321 9.85 -8.11 -3.44
C LEU A 321 9.71 -8.14 -4.96
N ILE A 322 8.66 -7.49 -5.50
CA ILE A 322 8.32 -7.55 -6.94
C ILE A 322 9.52 -7.20 -7.84
N PRO A 323 10.25 -6.09 -7.63
CA PRO A 323 11.39 -5.75 -8.48
C PRO A 323 12.45 -6.84 -8.51
N TRP A 324 12.83 -7.37 -7.35
CA TRP A 324 13.89 -8.35 -7.24
C TRP A 324 13.52 -9.70 -7.83
N PHE A 325 12.26 -10.09 -7.74
CA PHE A 325 11.76 -11.31 -8.35
C PHE A 325 11.79 -11.23 -9.89
N PHE A 326 11.37 -10.11 -10.49
CA PHE A 326 11.44 -9.96 -11.94
C PHE A 326 12.86 -9.74 -12.46
N LEU A 327 13.74 -9.10 -11.66
CA LEU A 327 15.17 -9.07 -11.95
C LEU A 327 15.77 -10.49 -11.92
N ALA A 328 15.38 -11.32 -10.94
CA ALA A 328 15.80 -12.72 -10.86
C ALA A 328 15.26 -13.55 -12.03
N VAL A 329 14.03 -13.32 -12.50
CA VAL A 329 13.49 -13.92 -13.74
C VAL A 329 14.38 -13.57 -14.93
N SER A 330 14.73 -12.29 -15.09
CA SER A 330 15.57 -11.82 -16.20
C SER A 330 16.98 -12.44 -16.14
N GLU A 331 17.59 -12.52 -14.95
CA GLU A 331 18.86 -13.21 -14.73
C GLU A 331 18.78 -14.70 -15.03
N GLY A 332 17.69 -15.37 -14.63
CA GLY A 332 17.43 -16.78 -14.89
C GLY A 332 17.35 -17.07 -16.40
N LEU A 333 16.60 -16.26 -17.13
CA LEU A 333 16.49 -16.34 -18.59
C LEU A 333 17.84 -16.08 -19.27
N GLN A 334 18.63 -15.13 -18.78
CA GLN A 334 19.99 -14.88 -19.27
C GLN A 334 20.88 -16.12 -19.11
N ARG A 335 20.84 -16.79 -17.96
CA ARG A 335 21.61 -18.02 -17.72
C ARG A 335 21.18 -19.16 -18.64
N LEU A 336 19.88 -19.37 -18.81
CA LEU A 336 19.34 -20.37 -19.72
C LEU A 336 19.79 -20.08 -21.16
N ARG A 337 19.78 -18.84 -21.60
CA ARG A 337 20.23 -18.45 -22.95
C ARG A 337 21.72 -18.65 -23.15
N ARG A 338 22.55 -18.24 -22.18
CA ARG A 338 24.01 -18.48 -22.22
C ARG A 338 24.37 -19.97 -22.25
N LYS A 339 23.65 -20.79 -21.49
CA LYS A 339 23.84 -22.25 -21.51
C LYS A 339 23.45 -22.84 -22.87
N ALA A 340 22.35 -22.36 -23.45
CA ALA A 340 21.88 -22.76 -24.77
C ALA A 340 22.88 -22.44 -25.89
N SER A 341 23.51 -21.26 -25.87
CA SER A 341 24.52 -20.88 -26.86
C SER A 341 25.79 -21.72 -26.79
N ARG A 342 26.11 -22.30 -25.61
CA ARG A 342 27.28 -23.19 -25.42
C ARG A 342 27.05 -24.64 -25.82
N HIS A 343 25.81 -25.13 -25.73
CA HIS A 343 25.46 -26.55 -25.94
C HIS A 343 24.49 -26.79 -27.10
N GLY A 344 24.34 -25.80 -28.02
CA GLY A 344 23.66 -25.99 -29.30
C GLY A 344 22.13 -26.08 -29.27
N GLY A 345 21.45 -25.61 -28.22
CA GLY A 345 19.99 -25.70 -28.22
C GLY A 345 19.26 -24.68 -27.36
N LEU A 346 18.36 -23.89 -27.95
CA LEU A 346 17.50 -22.89 -27.26
C LEU A 346 16.32 -23.54 -26.50
N ARG A 347 16.26 -24.88 -26.42
CA ARG A 347 15.11 -25.61 -25.86
C ARG A 347 14.80 -25.18 -24.43
N PHE A 348 15.78 -25.18 -23.54
CA PHE A 348 15.58 -24.81 -22.13
C PHE A 348 15.25 -23.34 -21.94
N TYR A 349 15.81 -22.45 -22.76
CA TYR A 349 15.45 -21.03 -22.77
C TYR A 349 13.97 -20.83 -23.17
N ARG A 350 13.53 -21.50 -24.26
CA ARG A 350 12.12 -21.43 -24.69
C ARG A 350 11.18 -22.05 -23.65
N LEU A 351 11.56 -23.15 -23.04
CA LEU A 351 10.80 -23.76 -21.93
C LEU A 351 10.67 -22.78 -20.75
N GLY A 352 11.73 -22.06 -20.38
CA GLY A 352 11.66 -21.03 -19.34
C GLY A 352 10.61 -19.95 -19.66
N LEU A 353 10.57 -19.46 -20.90
CA LEU A 353 9.54 -18.49 -21.33
C LEU A 353 8.13 -19.09 -21.30
N VAL A 354 7.97 -20.35 -21.69
CA VAL A 354 6.69 -21.07 -21.63
C VAL A 354 6.24 -21.25 -20.17
N PHE A 355 7.14 -21.64 -19.25
CA PHE A 355 6.82 -21.75 -17.83
C PHE A 355 6.43 -20.40 -17.21
N LEU A 356 7.10 -19.30 -17.62
CA LEU A 356 6.73 -17.97 -17.19
C LEU A 356 5.29 -17.63 -17.63
N LEU A 357 4.97 -17.86 -18.90
CA LEU A 357 3.64 -17.59 -19.44
C LEU A 357 2.56 -18.46 -18.79
N ILE A 358 2.79 -19.77 -18.70
CA ILE A 358 1.83 -20.71 -18.10
C ILE A 358 1.64 -20.39 -16.61
N GLY A 359 2.73 -20.12 -15.88
CA GLY A 359 2.66 -19.74 -14.46
C GLY A 359 1.87 -18.45 -14.25
N THR A 360 2.16 -17.42 -15.06
CA THR A 360 1.45 -16.13 -14.98
C THR A 360 -0.04 -16.29 -15.33
N ILE A 361 -0.38 -16.97 -16.43
CA ILE A 361 -1.78 -17.16 -16.85
C ILE A 361 -2.51 -18.06 -15.84
N GLY A 362 -1.91 -19.19 -15.46
CA GLY A 362 -2.51 -20.13 -14.50
C GLY A 362 -2.77 -19.51 -13.13
N ALA A 363 -1.85 -18.69 -12.63
CA ALA A 363 -2.03 -18.01 -11.36
C ALA A 363 -3.14 -16.93 -11.39
N ASN A 364 -3.39 -16.34 -12.55
CA ASN A 364 -4.50 -15.39 -12.71
C ASN A 364 -5.90 -16.04 -12.69
N VAL A 365 -6.01 -17.37 -12.75
CA VAL A 365 -7.31 -18.04 -12.57
C VAL A 365 -7.81 -17.90 -11.12
N PRO A 366 -7.04 -18.29 -10.07
CA PRO A 366 -7.47 -18.12 -8.67
C PRO A 366 -7.13 -16.75 -8.06
N LEU A 367 -6.15 -16.03 -8.59
CA LEU A 367 -5.56 -14.84 -7.94
C LEU A 367 -5.74 -13.56 -8.76
N ASN A 368 -6.69 -13.52 -9.70
CA ASN A 368 -6.92 -12.29 -10.46
C ASN A 368 -7.50 -11.20 -9.56
N PRO A 369 -6.77 -10.10 -9.30
CA PRO A 369 -7.24 -9.08 -8.39
C PRO A 369 -8.52 -8.39 -8.88
N VAL A 370 -8.67 -8.18 -10.18
CA VAL A 370 -9.87 -7.54 -10.76
C VAL A 370 -11.11 -8.41 -10.53
N LEU A 371 -10.99 -9.72 -10.77
CA LEU A 371 -12.11 -10.65 -10.57
C LEU A 371 -12.47 -10.78 -9.08
N LEU A 372 -11.47 -10.88 -8.20
CA LEU A 372 -11.71 -11.00 -6.76
C LEU A 372 -12.36 -9.74 -6.18
N TYR A 373 -11.90 -8.55 -6.58
CA TYR A 373 -12.53 -7.29 -6.17
C TYR A 373 -13.93 -7.14 -6.77
N ALA A 374 -14.15 -7.58 -8.02
CA ALA A 374 -15.49 -7.56 -8.64
C ALA A 374 -16.47 -8.51 -7.94
N GLN A 375 -16.01 -9.72 -7.59
CA GLN A 375 -16.82 -10.69 -6.82
C GLN A 375 -17.14 -10.18 -5.41
N ALA A 376 -16.26 -9.40 -4.80
CA ALA A 376 -16.49 -8.72 -3.54
C ALA A 376 -17.35 -7.45 -3.66
N GLY A 377 -17.89 -7.13 -4.85
CA GLY A 377 -18.73 -5.96 -5.07
C GLY A 377 -17.98 -4.62 -5.08
N ALA A 378 -16.65 -4.61 -5.05
CA ALA A 378 -15.85 -3.41 -4.83
C ALA A 378 -15.96 -2.33 -5.91
N PHE A 379 -16.54 -2.65 -7.06
CA PHE A 379 -16.77 -1.72 -8.17
C PHE A 379 -18.24 -1.37 -8.38
N GLN A 380 -19.13 -1.88 -7.50
CA GLN A 380 -20.57 -1.64 -7.59
C GLN A 380 -20.97 -0.60 -6.56
N PRO A 381 -21.84 0.36 -6.90
CA PRO A 381 -22.39 1.28 -5.93
C PRO A 381 -23.10 0.53 -4.79
N ASP A 382 -22.84 0.98 -3.56
CA ASP A 382 -23.61 0.55 -2.39
C ASP A 382 -25.11 0.91 -2.60
N PRO A 383 -26.08 0.08 -2.19
CA PRO A 383 -27.50 0.43 -2.25
C PRO A 383 -27.85 1.78 -1.58
N TYR A 384 -27.00 2.24 -0.67
CA TYR A 384 -27.17 3.52 0.03
C TYR A 384 -26.24 4.63 -0.50
N HIS A 385 -25.69 4.46 -1.70
CA HIS A 385 -24.73 5.38 -2.31
C HIS A 385 -25.25 6.83 -2.33
N ASP A 386 -26.48 7.03 -2.79
CA ASP A 386 -27.07 8.37 -2.90
C ASP A 386 -27.25 9.04 -1.53
N GLN A 387 -27.62 8.27 -0.51
CA GLN A 387 -27.73 8.75 0.87
C GLN A 387 -26.38 9.16 1.47
N ILE A 388 -25.31 8.39 1.14
CA ILE A 388 -23.94 8.76 1.54
C ILE A 388 -23.54 10.07 0.86
N VAL A 389 -23.77 10.20 -0.46
CA VAL A 389 -23.45 11.41 -1.22
C VAL A 389 -24.22 12.63 -0.67
N GLU A 390 -25.50 12.46 -0.36
CA GLU A 390 -26.33 13.50 0.23
C GLU A 390 -25.82 13.96 1.61
N ALA A 391 -25.42 13.02 2.46
CA ALA A 391 -24.84 13.32 3.77
C ALA A 391 -23.49 14.05 3.63
N LEU A 392 -22.60 13.56 2.74
CA LEU A 392 -21.30 14.17 2.47
C LEU A 392 -21.43 15.62 1.95
N ALA A 393 -22.42 15.90 1.11
CA ALA A 393 -22.67 17.24 0.55
C ALA A 393 -23.07 18.27 1.61
N GLN A 394 -23.55 17.83 2.78
CA GLN A 394 -23.93 18.72 3.90
C GLN A 394 -22.74 19.09 4.81
N ILE A 395 -21.56 18.50 4.60
CA ILE A 395 -20.38 18.74 5.45
C ILE A 395 -19.49 19.81 4.80
N PRO A 396 -19.36 21.01 5.40
CA PRO A 396 -18.50 22.05 4.84
C PRO A 396 -17.02 21.63 4.80
N PRO A 397 -16.24 22.09 3.80
CA PRO A 397 -14.84 21.68 3.62
C PRO A 397 -13.93 21.98 4.81
N GLU A 398 -14.12 23.13 5.48
CA GLU A 398 -13.21 23.63 6.53
C GLU A 398 -13.49 23.05 7.92
N THR A 399 -14.53 22.23 8.08
CA THR A 399 -14.96 21.72 9.38
C THR A 399 -14.20 20.44 9.77
N GLY A 400 -14.04 20.22 11.09
CA GLY A 400 -13.54 18.96 11.64
C GLY A 400 -14.60 17.86 11.55
N VAL A 401 -14.22 16.64 11.18
CA VAL A 401 -15.16 15.53 11.03
C VAL A 401 -14.65 14.28 11.75
N ALA A 402 -15.55 13.62 12.49
CA ALA A 402 -15.36 12.26 12.94
C ALA A 402 -16.15 11.33 12.01
N VAL A 403 -15.55 10.24 11.58
CA VAL A 403 -16.12 9.42 10.49
C VAL A 403 -15.71 7.95 10.61
N VAL A 404 -16.55 7.05 10.10
CA VAL A 404 -16.21 5.64 9.92
C VAL A 404 -15.21 5.46 8.78
N ASN A 405 -14.38 4.42 8.87
CA ASN A 405 -13.20 4.22 8.01
C ASN A 405 -13.50 4.39 6.50
N ARG A 406 -14.55 3.76 5.97
CA ARG A 406 -14.83 3.76 4.52
C ARG A 406 -15.32 5.11 3.97
N LEU A 407 -15.84 5.98 4.83
CA LEU A 407 -16.39 7.28 4.43
C LEU A 407 -15.39 8.44 4.58
N GLY A 408 -14.21 8.18 5.12
CA GLY A 408 -13.20 9.21 5.34
C GLY A 408 -12.39 9.65 4.10
N PRO A 409 -12.09 8.79 3.10
CA PRO A 409 -11.26 9.21 1.97
C PRO A 409 -11.79 10.45 1.23
N PRO A 410 -13.09 10.60 0.91
CA PRO A 410 -13.61 11.83 0.29
C PRO A 410 -13.57 13.07 1.20
N LEU A 411 -13.42 12.87 2.51
CA LEU A 411 -13.34 13.93 3.52
C LEU A 411 -11.90 14.26 3.92
N ALA A 412 -10.88 13.63 3.33
CA ALA A 412 -9.51 13.73 3.83
C ALA A 412 -8.79 15.05 3.51
N ASN A 413 -9.34 15.90 2.63
CA ASN A 413 -8.85 17.25 2.35
C ASN A 413 -9.26 18.23 3.47
N ARG A 414 -8.87 17.93 4.74
CA ARG A 414 -9.14 18.77 5.91
C ARG A 414 -8.09 18.56 7.00
N ARG A 415 -7.95 19.53 7.91
CA ARG A 415 -6.99 19.42 9.01
C ARG A 415 -7.40 18.38 10.04
N VAL A 416 -8.70 18.31 10.35
CA VAL A 416 -9.23 17.42 11.39
C VAL A 416 -10.13 16.38 10.77
N LEU A 417 -9.65 15.14 10.77
CA LEU A 417 -10.42 13.95 10.41
C LEU A 417 -10.13 12.87 11.47
N VAL A 418 -11.15 12.49 12.23
CA VAL A 418 -11.07 11.48 13.28
C VAL A 418 -11.73 10.21 12.78
N VAL A 419 -11.02 9.07 12.86
CA VAL A 419 -11.60 7.76 12.51
C VAL A 419 -12.14 7.11 13.78
N LEU A 420 -13.41 6.74 13.77
CA LEU A 420 -14.12 6.28 14.96
C LEU A 420 -13.67 4.91 15.43
N GLU A 421 -13.27 4.04 14.51
CA GLU A 421 -12.84 2.67 14.82
C GLU A 421 -11.37 2.58 15.29
N TYR A 422 -10.65 3.70 15.35
CA TYR A 422 -9.25 3.72 15.73
C TYR A 422 -8.85 5.05 16.39
N PRO A 423 -7.98 5.05 17.41
CA PRO A 423 -7.52 3.86 18.15
C PRO A 423 -8.61 3.25 19.03
N SER A 424 -8.49 1.95 19.32
CA SER A 424 -9.35 1.32 20.32
C SER A 424 -8.64 1.34 21.69
N PRO A 425 -9.27 1.81 22.79
CA PRO A 425 -10.64 2.34 22.87
C PRO A 425 -10.80 3.71 22.21
N LEU A 426 -12.04 4.03 21.81
CA LEU A 426 -12.40 5.30 21.21
C LEU A 426 -11.99 6.50 22.06
N ARG A 427 -11.31 7.46 21.48
CA ARG A 427 -10.97 8.73 22.13
C ARG A 427 -12.12 9.73 21.95
N LEU A 428 -13.10 9.69 22.86
CA LEU A 428 -14.24 10.60 22.84
C LEU A 428 -13.86 12.08 22.89
N ASP A 429 -12.78 12.43 23.58
CA ASP A 429 -12.23 13.78 23.61
C ASP A 429 -11.88 14.28 22.20
N HIS A 430 -11.31 13.44 21.35
CA HIS A 430 -11.03 13.77 19.95
C HIS A 430 -12.30 13.90 19.11
N VAL A 431 -13.26 12.99 19.29
CA VAL A 431 -14.57 13.06 18.62
C VAL A 431 -15.29 14.35 18.99
N GLN A 432 -15.25 14.74 20.25
CA GLN A 432 -15.86 15.98 20.74
C GLN A 432 -15.21 17.26 20.16
N MET A 433 -14.03 17.19 19.56
CA MET A 433 -13.40 18.30 18.84
C MET A 433 -13.88 18.42 17.38
N ALA A 434 -14.54 17.41 16.84
CA ALA A 434 -15.14 17.47 15.51
C ALA A 434 -16.40 18.33 15.50
N ASP A 435 -16.71 18.96 14.37
CA ASP A 435 -17.94 19.73 14.15
C ASP A 435 -19.07 18.85 13.63
N TYR A 436 -18.71 17.78 12.91
CA TYR A 436 -19.62 16.78 12.35
C TYR A 436 -19.18 15.37 12.72
N VAL A 437 -20.15 14.45 12.83
CA VAL A 437 -19.90 13.02 12.96
C VAL A 437 -20.72 12.30 11.89
N LEU A 438 -20.05 11.55 11.00
CA LEU A 438 -20.69 10.79 9.95
C LEU A 438 -20.56 9.29 10.22
N LEU A 439 -21.67 8.62 10.37
CA LEU A 439 -21.78 7.21 10.73
C LEU A 439 -22.50 6.41 9.65
N ASP A 440 -22.03 5.20 9.39
CA ASP A 440 -22.78 4.15 8.73
C ASP A 440 -23.21 3.14 9.81
N LEU A 441 -24.44 3.20 10.27
CA LEU A 441 -24.92 2.44 11.43
C LEU A 441 -24.89 0.92 11.24
N VAL A 442 -24.70 0.44 10.02
CA VAL A 442 -24.69 -0.99 9.67
C VAL A 442 -23.28 -1.53 9.49
N ASP A 443 -22.34 -0.72 9.01
CA ASP A 443 -20.98 -1.18 8.68
C ASP A 443 -20.06 -1.21 9.90
N CYS A 444 -19.89 -2.39 10.49
CA CYS A 444 -19.01 -2.66 11.63
C CYS A 444 -17.76 -3.49 11.27
N ARG A 445 -17.46 -3.70 9.98
CA ARG A 445 -16.37 -4.59 9.51
C ARG A 445 -14.98 -4.19 9.97
N THR A 446 -14.73 -2.91 10.17
CA THR A 446 -13.44 -2.39 10.55
C THR A 446 -13.20 -2.32 12.05
N VAL A 447 -14.20 -2.69 12.87
CA VAL A 447 -14.11 -2.70 14.31
C VAL A 447 -13.35 -3.96 14.76
N PRO A 448 -12.17 -3.82 15.40
CA PRO A 448 -11.35 -4.97 15.80
C PRO A 448 -11.83 -5.57 17.13
N ALA A 449 -12.97 -6.26 17.12
CA ALA A 449 -13.56 -6.86 18.30
C ALA A 449 -14.02 -8.30 18.04
N LEU A 450 -14.22 -9.08 19.12
CA LEU A 450 -14.80 -10.43 19.05
C LEU A 450 -16.27 -10.38 18.61
N ASP A 451 -16.99 -9.35 19.03
CA ASP A 451 -18.33 -8.99 18.55
C ASP A 451 -18.27 -7.57 17.96
N PRO A 452 -17.95 -7.45 16.66
CA PRO A 452 -17.83 -6.14 16.02
C PRO A 452 -19.12 -5.32 16.04
N ARG A 453 -20.27 -5.98 16.03
CA ARG A 453 -21.57 -5.30 16.04
C ARG A 453 -21.84 -4.64 17.39
N ALA A 454 -21.68 -5.39 18.48
CA ALA A 454 -21.88 -4.89 19.85
C ALA A 454 -20.89 -3.77 20.15
N GLU A 455 -19.63 -3.93 19.78
CA GLU A 455 -18.62 -2.90 20.01
C GLU A 455 -18.90 -1.63 19.18
N TYR A 456 -19.34 -1.78 17.92
CA TYR A 456 -19.72 -0.64 17.10
C TYR A 456 -20.93 0.09 17.65
N ALA A 457 -21.97 -0.64 18.10
CA ALA A 457 -23.13 -0.06 18.77
C ALA A 457 -22.73 0.72 20.03
N ASN A 458 -21.78 0.18 20.80
CA ASN A 458 -21.21 0.88 21.96
C ASN A 458 -20.49 2.19 21.54
N ILE A 459 -19.69 2.19 20.48
CA ILE A 459 -19.05 3.39 19.93
C ILE A 459 -20.11 4.44 19.57
N VAL A 460 -21.15 4.06 18.83
CA VAL A 460 -22.26 4.96 18.43
C VAL A 460 -22.96 5.52 19.68
N THR A 461 -23.30 4.66 20.63
CA THR A 461 -23.95 5.05 21.89
C THR A 461 -23.12 6.05 22.68
N GLN A 462 -21.81 5.80 22.83
CA GLN A 462 -20.92 6.74 23.51
C GLN A 462 -20.86 8.11 22.83
N VAL A 463 -20.82 8.14 21.49
CA VAL A 463 -20.86 9.41 20.73
C VAL A 463 -22.17 10.17 21.00
N LEU A 464 -23.31 9.50 20.93
CA LEU A 464 -24.62 10.09 21.15
C LEU A 464 -24.78 10.59 22.59
N GLN A 465 -24.33 9.83 23.59
CA GLN A 465 -24.39 10.18 25.02
C GLN A 465 -23.51 11.36 25.41
N THR A 466 -22.59 11.83 24.53
CA THR A 466 -21.83 13.04 24.81
C THR A 466 -22.72 14.30 24.95
N GLY A 467 -23.95 14.25 24.39
CA GLY A 467 -24.89 15.37 24.40
C GLY A 467 -24.43 16.60 23.61
N ARG A 468 -23.40 16.46 22.76
CA ARG A 468 -22.77 17.57 22.02
C ARG A 468 -23.18 17.65 20.55
N PHE A 469 -23.94 16.69 20.07
CA PHE A 469 -24.29 16.58 18.66
C PHE A 469 -25.79 16.43 18.48
N ARG A 470 -26.39 17.16 17.53
CA ARG A 470 -27.77 17.04 17.09
C ARG A 470 -27.83 16.27 15.77
N VAL A 471 -28.94 15.63 15.49
CA VAL A 471 -29.17 14.97 14.20
C VAL A 471 -29.33 16.02 13.11
N ARG A 472 -28.46 15.98 12.10
CA ARG A 472 -28.51 16.83 10.91
C ARG A 472 -29.21 16.13 9.75
N TYR A 473 -28.89 14.83 9.57
CA TYR A 473 -29.48 13.98 8.54
C TYR A 473 -29.50 12.53 9.03
N TRP A 474 -30.57 11.84 8.77
CA TRP A 474 -30.71 10.42 9.10
C TRP A 474 -31.61 9.72 8.08
N SER A 475 -31.08 8.67 7.44
CA SER A 475 -31.79 7.86 6.45
C SER A 475 -31.96 6.40 6.88
N GLY A 476 -32.00 6.14 8.20
CA GLY A 476 -31.94 4.80 8.77
C GLY A 476 -30.51 4.28 8.87
N ARG A 477 -29.80 4.05 7.77
CA ARG A 477 -28.42 3.55 7.78
C ARG A 477 -27.37 4.66 7.97
N ILE A 478 -27.51 5.76 7.24
CA ILE A 478 -26.53 6.86 7.28
C ILE A 478 -27.01 7.93 8.26
N LEU A 479 -26.17 8.25 9.23
CA LEU A 479 -26.42 9.24 10.25
C LEU A 479 -25.33 10.31 10.20
N LEU A 480 -25.75 11.56 9.94
CA LEU A 480 -24.90 12.74 10.07
C LEU A 480 -25.35 13.54 11.29
N LEU A 481 -24.41 13.74 12.19
CA LEU A 481 -24.58 14.57 13.37
C LEU A 481 -23.81 15.88 13.17
N GLU A 482 -24.33 16.96 13.68
CA GLU A 482 -23.70 18.30 13.71
C GLU A 482 -23.55 18.74 15.15
N ARG A 483 -22.48 19.46 15.47
CA ARG A 483 -22.26 20.04 16.79
C ARG A 483 -23.44 20.92 17.18
N GLY A 484 -24.07 20.66 18.34
CA GLY A 484 -25.21 21.38 18.83
C GLY A 484 -25.95 20.60 19.92
N THR A 485 -26.94 21.20 20.53
CA THR A 485 -27.78 20.58 21.56
C THR A 485 -28.72 19.55 20.89
N PRO A 486 -28.68 18.27 21.24
CA PRO A 486 -29.55 17.24 20.67
C PRO A 486 -31.01 17.41 21.12
N SER A 487 -31.93 16.94 20.28
CA SER A 487 -33.31 16.65 20.66
C SER A 487 -33.35 15.28 21.36
N GLU A 488 -33.88 15.21 22.58
CA GLU A 488 -33.99 13.94 23.32
C GLU A 488 -34.79 12.89 22.53
N LYS A 489 -35.84 13.31 21.83
CA LYS A 489 -36.69 12.42 21.02
C LYS A 489 -35.92 11.81 19.84
N GLU A 490 -35.13 12.63 19.10
CA GLU A 490 -34.32 12.14 17.98
C GLU A 490 -33.22 11.22 18.47
N LEU A 491 -32.59 11.56 19.58
CA LEU A 491 -31.53 10.74 20.18
C LEU A 491 -32.06 9.37 20.60
N ALA A 492 -33.21 9.34 21.28
CA ALA A 492 -33.86 8.08 21.66
C ALA A 492 -34.19 7.22 20.45
N ALA A 493 -34.74 7.79 19.37
CA ALA A 493 -35.07 7.07 18.16
C ALA A 493 -33.84 6.43 17.48
N VAL A 494 -32.70 7.13 17.45
CA VAL A 494 -31.44 6.57 16.92
C VAL A 494 -30.92 5.44 17.81
N LEU A 495 -30.95 5.61 19.14
CA LEU A 495 -30.52 4.59 20.09
C LEU A 495 -31.36 3.31 20.00
N ASP A 496 -32.67 3.45 19.91
CA ASP A 496 -33.61 2.32 19.71
C ASP A 496 -33.28 1.58 18.40
N TYR A 497 -33.06 2.32 17.31
CA TYR A 497 -32.66 1.71 16.04
C TYR A 497 -31.34 0.94 16.12
N VAL A 498 -30.33 1.50 16.81
CA VAL A 498 -29.03 0.83 17.00
C VAL A 498 -29.19 -0.43 17.88
N ALA A 499 -30.03 -0.39 18.91
CA ALA A 499 -30.34 -1.55 19.75
C ALA A 499 -31.01 -2.67 18.94
N ASP A 500 -31.98 -2.34 18.09
CA ASP A 500 -32.63 -3.29 17.20
C ASP A 500 -31.66 -3.97 16.23
N LEU A 501 -30.65 -3.22 15.70
CA LEU A 501 -29.61 -3.79 14.84
C LEU A 501 -28.76 -4.85 15.55
N VAL A 502 -28.51 -4.68 16.85
CA VAL A 502 -27.75 -5.65 17.66
C VAL A 502 -28.60 -6.89 17.94
N GLU A 503 -29.89 -6.71 18.35
CA GLU A 503 -30.79 -7.82 18.67
C GLU A 503 -31.07 -8.71 17.44
N GLN A 504 -31.23 -8.12 16.26
CA GLN A 504 -31.50 -8.83 15.01
C GLN A 504 -30.30 -9.65 14.51
N LYS A 505 -29.13 -9.61 15.16
CA LYS A 505 -27.89 -10.29 14.76
C LYS A 505 -27.57 -10.12 13.28
N ARG A 506 -27.94 -8.98 12.68
CA ARG A 506 -27.66 -8.69 11.27
C ARG A 506 -26.15 -8.73 11.03
N SER A 507 -25.75 -9.25 9.87
CA SER A 507 -24.33 -9.21 9.48
C SER A 507 -23.84 -7.75 9.42
N CYS A 508 -22.52 -7.52 9.64
CA CYS A 508 -21.89 -6.21 9.48
C CYS A 508 -21.90 -5.70 8.01
N TRP A 509 -22.48 -6.47 7.14
CA TRP A 509 -22.69 -6.16 5.71
C TRP A 509 -23.94 -6.91 5.22
N PRO A 510 -24.78 -6.30 4.39
CA PRO A 510 -25.93 -6.99 3.78
C PRO A 510 -25.50 -8.03 2.75
#